data_78fbf7ea8b66c72975e7d00d172fc5b4
#
_entry.id   78fbf7ea8b66c72975e7d00d172fc5b4
#
_cell.length_a   1.000
_cell.length_b   1.000
_cell.length_c   1.000
_cell.angle_alpha   90.00
_cell.angle_beta   90.00
_cell.angle_gamma   90.00
#
_symmetry.space_group_name_H-M   'P 1'
#
loop_
_entity.id
_entity.type
_entity.pdbx_description
1 polymer ?
#
loop_
_entity_poly.entity_id
_entity_poly.type
_entity_poly.pdbx_seq_one_letter_code
_entity_poly.pdbx_strand_id
1 'polypeptide(L)'
;MYIMKNKNLFLKLAAGLITAYAGLTGLSAQEAARITEVPFTQVRFQDSFWLPRMETNRTVSIPSAFKECEKNGRFDNFAIAGGLKEGEHRGDFSFDDTDPYKIIEGASYSLAVKYDARLDAYLDSVITLIAAAQEPDGYLTTCVTNKCTRLSGWWGTHRWEKINSHELYNSGHLYEAAVAHYRATGKRSLLDVAIKNADLVCQVFGPEEGQKHVPSGHPIVEMALAKLYKVTGNEQYLRTAKYFVEETGRCTDGHAPSEYSQDHKPILQQEEIVGHAVRAGYLYSGVADVAALTGDTAYFHALSRIWENMAGRKLYITGGIGSRAQGEGFGPDYELHNHTAYCETCAAIANVYWNHRMFLATGNSKYYDVLERALYNGVLSGVSLSGDRFFYDNPLESMGQHERQAWFGCACCPGNITRFMASVPHYTYATQGNDVFVNLFVESQAEIPTTGNRLELHRPRTTPGTGQST
;
A
#
# COMPACT_ATOMS: atom_id res chain seq x y z
N MET A 1 17.71 11.46 11.04
CA MET A 1 16.44 12.01 11.55
C MET A 1 16.73 13.22 12.42
N TYR A 2 16.18 14.37 12.07
CA TYR A 2 16.36 15.60 12.83
C TYR A 2 15.02 15.98 13.48
N ILE A 3 14.99 16.16 14.81
CA ILE A 3 13.81 16.61 15.55
C ILE A 3 13.99 18.10 15.84
N MET A 4 13.15 18.94 15.25
CA MET A 4 13.11 20.37 15.58
C MET A 4 12.15 20.59 16.74
N LYS A 5 12.70 20.95 17.91
CA LYS A 5 11.91 21.35 19.08
C LYS A 5 11.71 22.87 19.08
N ASN A 6 10.47 23.30 19.03
CA ASN A 6 10.12 24.72 19.09
C ASN A 6 10.24 25.24 20.51
N LYS A 7 11.26 26.05 20.79
CA LYS A 7 11.62 26.52 22.14
C LYS A 7 11.03 27.89 22.56
N ASN A 8 10.11 28.49 21.83
CA ASN A 8 9.57 29.80 22.20
C ASN A 8 8.06 29.87 21.98
N LEU A 9 7.28 29.73 23.05
CA LEU A 9 6.11 30.54 23.30
C LEU A 9 5.63 30.42 24.76
N PHE A 10 6.27 31.17 25.66
CA PHE A 10 5.62 31.57 26.95
C PHE A 10 5.13 33.00 26.76
N LEU A 11 3.83 33.21 26.63
CA LEU A 11 3.20 34.48 26.95
C LEU A 11 1.88 34.27 27.68
N LYS A 12 1.77 35.07 28.73
CA LYS A 12 0.88 34.99 29.89
C LYS A 12 -0.62 35.09 29.60
N LEU A 13 -1.37 34.34 30.42
CA LEU A 13 -2.83 34.45 30.61
C LEU A 13 -3.30 35.85 30.98
N ALA A 14 -4.40 36.29 30.39
CA ALA A 14 -5.36 37.19 31.06
C ALA A 14 -6.77 36.57 30.86
N ALA A 15 -7.48 36.45 31.99
CA ALA A 15 -8.80 35.84 32.09
C ALA A 15 -9.88 36.76 31.48
N GLY A 16 -10.82 36.19 30.74
CA GLY A 16 -12.08 36.84 30.36
C GLY A 16 -13.06 35.77 29.87
N LEU A 17 -14.06 35.48 30.71
CA LEU A 17 -15.22 34.65 30.34
C LEU A 17 -16.00 35.32 29.21
N ILE A 18 -16.15 34.63 28.08
CA ILE A 18 -17.28 34.79 27.16
C ILE A 18 -17.61 33.40 26.60
N THR A 19 -18.78 32.90 26.97
CA THR A 19 -19.45 31.75 26.38
C THR A 19 -19.82 32.04 24.93
N ALA A 20 -19.21 31.34 24.00
CA ALA A 20 -19.71 31.22 22.64
C ALA A 20 -19.44 29.80 22.13
N TYR A 21 -20.51 29.10 21.78
CA TYR A 21 -20.53 27.82 21.10
C TYR A 21 -19.70 27.90 19.81
N ALA A 22 -18.58 27.22 19.77
CA ALA A 22 -17.88 26.88 18.55
C ALA A 22 -17.38 25.44 18.72
N GLY A 23 -17.95 24.53 17.93
CA GLY A 23 -17.51 23.14 17.89
C GLY A 23 -16.07 23.05 17.37
N LEU A 24 -15.11 23.12 18.24
CA LEU A 24 -13.74 22.69 18.05
C LEU A 24 -13.68 21.26 18.59
N THR A 25 -13.64 20.29 17.67
CA THR A 25 -13.21 18.93 17.99
C THR A 25 -11.76 19.01 18.43
N GLY A 26 -11.55 19.16 19.73
CA GLY A 26 -10.23 18.98 20.33
C GLY A 26 -9.77 17.54 20.06
N LEU A 27 -8.68 17.39 19.33
CA LEU A 27 -7.97 16.11 19.23
C LEU A 27 -7.78 15.56 20.64
N SER A 28 -8.14 14.30 20.88
CA SER A 28 -7.93 13.66 22.16
C SER A 28 -6.43 13.69 22.51
N ALA A 29 -6.08 13.72 23.79
CA ALA A 29 -4.68 13.69 24.21
C ALA A 29 -3.94 12.46 23.64
N GLN A 30 -4.66 11.40 23.35
CA GLN A 30 -4.14 10.17 22.76
C GLN A 30 -3.85 10.33 21.25
N GLU A 31 -4.61 11.14 20.52
CA GLU A 31 -4.33 11.48 19.11
C GLU A 31 -3.12 12.42 19.00
N ALA A 32 -2.99 13.38 19.92
CA ALA A 32 -1.83 14.27 19.97
C ALA A 32 -0.51 13.54 20.32
N ALA A 33 -0.58 12.34 20.88
CA ALA A 33 0.58 11.52 21.23
C ALA A 33 1.09 10.63 20.09
N ARG A 34 0.33 10.46 19.00
CA ARG A 34 0.72 9.62 17.87
C ARG A 34 1.54 10.39 16.84
N ILE A 35 2.54 9.69 16.27
CA ILE A 35 3.22 10.19 15.08
C ILE A 35 2.29 9.99 13.89
N THR A 36 2.06 11.06 13.15
CA THR A 36 1.17 11.08 11.98
C THR A 36 1.93 11.60 10.78
N GLU A 37 1.81 10.91 9.66
CA GLU A 37 2.38 11.39 8.39
C GLU A 37 1.75 12.71 7.95
N VAL A 38 2.56 13.57 7.34
CA VAL A 38 2.05 14.76 6.63
C VAL A 38 1.47 14.29 5.29
N PRO A 39 0.21 14.63 4.97
CA PRO A 39 -0.39 14.24 3.70
C PRO A 39 0.49 14.65 2.52
N PHE A 40 0.75 13.72 1.59
CA PHE A 40 1.61 13.99 0.42
C PHE A 40 1.11 15.16 -0.44
N THR A 41 -0.18 15.46 -0.41
CA THR A 41 -0.79 16.62 -1.08
C THR A 41 -0.36 17.97 -0.48
N GLN A 42 0.16 17.94 0.74
CA GLN A 42 0.69 19.12 1.44
C GLN A 42 2.22 19.26 1.30
N VAL A 43 2.87 18.35 0.57
CA VAL A 43 4.31 18.32 0.34
C VAL A 43 4.60 18.43 -1.15
N ARG A 44 5.30 19.48 -1.58
CA ARG A 44 5.65 19.72 -2.98
C ARG A 44 7.13 19.62 -3.16
N PHE A 45 7.60 18.63 -3.88
CA PHE A 45 9.00 18.49 -4.26
C PHE A 45 9.38 19.53 -5.31
N GLN A 46 10.60 20.07 -5.18
CA GLN A 46 11.17 21.06 -6.08
C GLN A 46 12.57 20.65 -6.59
N ASP A 47 12.98 19.44 -6.21
CA ASP A 47 14.30 18.91 -6.51
C ASP A 47 14.43 18.43 -7.97
N SER A 48 15.67 18.23 -8.39
CA SER A 48 15.97 17.71 -9.74
C SER A 48 16.01 16.18 -9.81
N PHE A 49 15.69 15.47 -8.73
CA PHE A 49 15.74 14.01 -8.66
C PHE A 49 14.34 13.37 -8.63
N TRP A 50 13.51 13.72 -7.63
CA TRP A 50 12.18 13.12 -7.47
C TRP A 50 11.12 13.76 -8.36
N LEU A 51 11.13 15.11 -8.47
CA LEU A 51 10.11 15.81 -9.26
C LEU A 51 10.06 15.33 -10.72
N PRO A 52 11.20 15.17 -11.46
CA PRO A 52 11.16 14.63 -12.82
C PRO A 52 10.62 13.19 -12.88
N ARG A 53 10.93 12.35 -11.90
CA ARG A 53 10.44 10.95 -11.82
C ARG A 53 8.93 10.88 -11.58
N MET A 54 8.42 11.73 -10.68
CA MET A 54 6.98 11.83 -10.43
C MET A 54 6.25 12.34 -11.68
N GLU A 55 6.81 13.34 -12.39
CA GLU A 55 6.23 13.84 -13.65
C GLU A 55 6.28 12.77 -14.75
N THR A 56 7.36 12.00 -14.85
CA THR A 56 7.44 10.83 -15.76
C THR A 56 6.39 9.78 -15.40
N ASN A 57 6.20 9.48 -14.10
CA ASN A 57 5.14 8.57 -13.68
C ASN A 57 3.76 9.08 -14.13
N ARG A 58 3.47 10.36 -13.96
CA ARG A 58 2.21 10.99 -14.34
C ARG A 58 1.97 10.96 -15.85
N THR A 59 3.00 11.29 -16.65
CA THR A 59 2.85 11.53 -18.10
C THR A 59 3.18 10.34 -18.96
N VAL A 60 3.88 9.33 -18.42
CA VAL A 60 4.32 8.16 -19.16
C VAL A 60 3.86 6.86 -18.49
N SER A 61 4.25 6.61 -17.22
CA SER A 61 4.02 5.28 -16.60
C SER A 61 2.54 4.98 -16.44
N ILE A 62 1.75 5.91 -15.91
CA ILE A 62 0.29 5.73 -15.73
C ILE A 62 -0.41 5.54 -17.08
N PRO A 63 -0.23 6.42 -18.11
CA PRO A 63 -0.84 6.20 -19.43
C PRO A 63 -0.42 4.90 -20.10
N SER A 64 0.86 4.53 -20.02
CA SER A 64 1.35 3.27 -20.58
C SER A 64 0.74 2.05 -19.92
N ALA A 65 0.61 2.07 -18.58
CA ALA A 65 0.01 0.98 -17.82
C ALA A 65 -1.49 0.83 -18.14
N PHE A 66 -2.25 1.92 -18.28
CA PHE A 66 -3.64 1.85 -18.77
C PHE A 66 -3.75 1.27 -20.17
N LYS A 67 -2.87 1.70 -21.08
CA LYS A 67 -2.83 1.14 -22.46
C LYS A 67 -2.55 -0.36 -22.46
N GLU A 68 -1.68 -0.85 -21.60
CA GLU A 68 -1.44 -2.28 -21.47
C GLU A 68 -2.66 -3.01 -20.87
N CYS A 69 -3.39 -2.42 -19.91
CA CYS A 69 -4.66 -2.96 -19.42
C CYS A 69 -5.71 -3.08 -20.53
N GLU A 70 -5.83 -2.07 -21.41
CA GLU A 70 -6.72 -2.10 -22.58
C GLU A 70 -6.31 -3.23 -23.53
N LYS A 71 -5.05 -3.28 -23.93
CA LYS A 71 -4.49 -4.27 -24.86
C LYS A 71 -4.65 -5.70 -24.36
N ASN A 72 -4.45 -5.93 -23.06
CA ASN A 72 -4.53 -7.24 -22.43
C ASN A 72 -5.96 -7.60 -21.95
N GLY A 73 -6.96 -6.76 -22.26
CA GLY A 73 -8.37 -7.04 -22.02
C GLY A 73 -8.81 -6.95 -20.58
N ARG A 74 -8.07 -6.24 -19.69
CA ARG A 74 -8.45 -6.06 -18.28
C ARG A 74 -9.79 -5.34 -18.16
N PHE A 75 -10.02 -4.30 -18.96
CA PHE A 75 -11.31 -3.58 -18.99
C PHE A 75 -12.42 -4.37 -19.68
N ASP A 76 -12.06 -5.17 -20.69
CA ASP A 76 -13.01 -6.08 -21.34
C ASP A 76 -13.59 -7.09 -20.35
N ASN A 77 -12.77 -7.60 -19.43
CA ASN A 77 -13.22 -8.52 -18.39
C ASN A 77 -14.32 -7.92 -17.50
N PHE A 78 -14.19 -6.66 -17.11
CA PHE A 78 -15.25 -5.93 -16.37
C PHE A 78 -16.48 -5.70 -17.27
N ALA A 79 -16.29 -5.31 -18.52
CA ALA A 79 -17.41 -5.10 -19.42
C ALA A 79 -18.20 -6.39 -19.69
N ILE A 80 -17.52 -7.54 -19.78
CA ILE A 80 -18.15 -8.87 -19.94
C ILE A 80 -18.90 -9.23 -18.66
N ALA A 81 -18.27 -9.09 -17.49
CA ALA A 81 -18.90 -9.38 -16.20
C ALA A 81 -20.14 -8.52 -15.95
N GLY A 82 -20.13 -7.28 -16.43
CA GLY A 82 -21.26 -6.36 -16.35
C GLY A 82 -22.32 -6.50 -17.46
N GLY A 83 -22.14 -7.49 -18.37
CA GLY A 83 -23.07 -7.68 -19.49
C GLY A 83 -23.05 -6.56 -20.55
N LEU A 84 -22.03 -5.72 -20.56
CA LEU A 84 -21.86 -4.61 -21.52
C LEU A 84 -21.15 -5.05 -22.81
N LYS A 85 -20.50 -6.21 -22.77
CA LYS A 85 -19.75 -6.78 -23.89
C LYS A 85 -19.90 -8.29 -23.89
N GLU A 86 -20.01 -8.89 -25.07
CA GLU A 86 -19.89 -10.33 -25.24
C GLU A 86 -18.42 -10.72 -25.44
N GLY A 87 -18.03 -11.89 -24.99
CA GLY A 87 -16.67 -12.40 -25.16
C GLY A 87 -16.24 -13.37 -24.07
N GLU A 88 -14.99 -13.79 -24.13
CA GLU A 88 -14.37 -14.66 -23.13
C GLU A 88 -13.44 -13.86 -22.23
N HIS A 89 -13.32 -14.29 -20.97
CA HIS A 89 -12.37 -13.72 -20.02
C HIS A 89 -10.93 -13.86 -20.51
N ARG A 90 -10.17 -12.76 -20.45
CA ARG A 90 -8.76 -12.67 -20.91
C ARG A 90 -7.83 -12.56 -19.70
N GLY A 91 -6.58 -12.99 -19.92
CA GLY A 91 -5.53 -12.97 -18.90
C GLY A 91 -5.30 -14.33 -18.25
N ASP A 92 -4.21 -14.46 -17.50
CA ASP A 92 -3.67 -15.74 -17.04
C ASP A 92 -3.81 -15.95 -15.51
N PHE A 93 -4.33 -14.93 -14.81
CA PHE A 93 -4.46 -14.97 -13.36
C PHE A 93 -5.86 -14.55 -12.90
N SER A 94 -6.32 -15.15 -11.80
CA SER A 94 -7.61 -14.79 -11.17
C SER A 94 -7.60 -13.40 -10.54
N PHE A 95 -6.43 -12.81 -10.40
CA PHE A 95 -6.20 -11.49 -9.79
C PHE A 95 -5.83 -10.40 -10.80
N ASP A 96 -6.05 -10.63 -12.07
CA ASP A 96 -5.81 -9.63 -13.13
C ASP A 96 -6.65 -8.34 -12.95
N ASP A 97 -7.75 -8.41 -12.20
CA ASP A 97 -8.54 -7.26 -11.79
C ASP A 97 -7.74 -6.22 -10.98
N THR A 98 -6.67 -6.64 -10.31
CA THR A 98 -5.83 -5.73 -9.53
C THR A 98 -4.98 -4.79 -10.37
N ASP A 99 -4.71 -5.11 -11.64
CA ASP A 99 -3.93 -4.25 -12.53
C ASP A 99 -4.63 -2.88 -12.71
N PRO A 100 -5.91 -2.80 -13.16
CA PRO A 100 -6.66 -1.55 -13.17
C PRO A 100 -6.73 -0.86 -11.80
N TYR A 101 -6.98 -1.60 -10.72
CA TYR A 101 -7.12 -0.98 -9.39
C TYR A 101 -5.84 -0.27 -8.95
N LYS A 102 -4.68 -0.90 -9.10
CA LYS A 102 -3.39 -0.28 -8.76
C LYS A 102 -3.12 0.98 -9.58
N ILE A 103 -3.45 0.94 -10.88
CA ILE A 103 -3.22 2.10 -11.75
C ILE A 103 -4.21 3.22 -11.43
N ILE A 104 -5.48 2.92 -11.12
CA ILE A 104 -6.47 3.89 -10.64
C ILE A 104 -6.00 4.55 -9.35
N GLU A 105 -5.43 3.79 -8.40
CA GLU A 105 -4.84 4.32 -7.18
C GLU A 105 -3.74 5.34 -7.50
N GLY A 106 -2.78 4.98 -8.35
CA GLY A 106 -1.69 5.86 -8.77
C GLY A 106 -2.17 7.09 -9.53
N ALA A 107 -3.11 6.93 -10.44
CA ALA A 107 -3.74 8.02 -11.19
C ALA A 107 -4.50 8.98 -10.26
N SER A 108 -5.18 8.46 -9.26
CA SER A 108 -5.89 9.25 -8.25
C SER A 108 -4.91 10.07 -7.41
N TYR A 109 -3.80 9.49 -6.95
CA TYR A 109 -2.75 10.25 -6.26
C TYR A 109 -2.15 11.32 -7.15
N SER A 110 -1.95 11.03 -8.44
CA SER A 110 -1.49 12.02 -9.42
C SER A 110 -2.47 13.20 -9.57
N LEU A 111 -3.79 12.93 -9.65
CA LEU A 111 -4.83 13.95 -9.68
C LEU A 111 -4.85 14.81 -8.41
N ALA A 112 -4.62 14.22 -7.24
CA ALA A 112 -4.56 14.94 -5.97
C ALA A 112 -3.38 15.93 -5.90
N VAL A 113 -2.27 15.64 -6.58
CA VAL A 113 -1.11 16.54 -6.66
C VAL A 113 -1.27 17.57 -7.77
N LYS A 114 -1.74 17.12 -8.95
CA LYS A 114 -1.91 17.96 -10.13
C LYS A 114 -3.13 17.51 -10.93
N TYR A 115 -4.21 18.26 -10.81
CA TYR A 115 -5.47 17.93 -11.49
C TYR A 115 -5.31 17.92 -13.01
N ASP A 116 -5.88 16.90 -13.65
CA ASP A 116 -5.96 16.72 -15.09
C ASP A 116 -7.38 16.23 -15.46
N ALA A 117 -8.17 17.10 -16.10
CA ALA A 117 -9.56 16.82 -16.44
C ALA A 117 -9.73 15.65 -17.42
N ARG A 118 -8.73 15.36 -18.27
CA ARG A 118 -8.78 14.22 -19.19
C ARG A 118 -8.58 12.91 -18.45
N LEU A 119 -7.62 12.90 -17.53
CA LEU A 119 -7.37 11.72 -16.68
C LEU A 119 -8.57 11.46 -15.76
N ASP A 120 -9.13 12.49 -15.17
CA ASP A 120 -10.32 12.37 -14.31
C ASP A 120 -11.54 11.80 -15.07
N ALA A 121 -11.82 12.29 -16.28
CA ALA A 121 -12.88 11.74 -17.14
C ALA A 121 -12.60 10.30 -17.60
N TYR A 122 -11.32 9.96 -17.85
CA TYR A 122 -10.94 8.60 -18.20
C TYR A 122 -11.17 7.65 -17.02
N LEU A 123 -10.80 8.05 -15.79
CA LEU A 123 -11.08 7.27 -14.59
C LEU A 123 -12.58 7.05 -14.39
N ASP A 124 -13.43 8.07 -14.60
CA ASP A 124 -14.89 7.89 -14.52
C ASP A 124 -15.39 6.81 -15.50
N SER A 125 -14.84 6.76 -16.71
CA SER A 125 -15.23 5.75 -17.71
C SER A 125 -14.82 4.33 -17.26
N VAL A 126 -13.61 4.15 -16.75
CA VAL A 126 -13.12 2.86 -16.25
C VAL A 126 -13.91 2.43 -15.00
N ILE A 127 -14.16 3.36 -14.08
CA ILE A 127 -14.96 3.09 -12.86
C ILE A 127 -16.38 2.67 -13.21
N THR A 128 -16.96 3.20 -14.29
CA THR A 128 -18.29 2.79 -14.76
C THR A 128 -18.30 1.31 -15.18
N LEU A 129 -17.24 0.81 -15.85
CA LEU A 129 -17.13 -0.61 -16.18
C LEU A 129 -16.99 -1.49 -14.93
N ILE A 130 -16.17 -1.05 -13.98
CA ILE A 130 -15.98 -1.75 -12.69
C ILE A 130 -17.30 -1.83 -11.92
N ALA A 131 -18.03 -0.72 -11.83
CA ALA A 131 -19.32 -0.68 -11.15
C ALA A 131 -20.37 -1.60 -11.81
N ALA A 132 -20.40 -1.65 -13.15
CA ALA A 132 -21.29 -2.52 -13.89
C ALA A 132 -20.99 -4.02 -13.66
N ALA A 133 -19.72 -4.38 -13.41
CA ALA A 133 -19.30 -5.75 -13.15
C ALA A 133 -19.65 -6.26 -11.74
N GLN A 134 -20.01 -5.35 -10.82
CA GLN A 134 -20.33 -5.74 -9.44
C GLN A 134 -21.68 -6.46 -9.38
N GLU A 135 -21.69 -7.65 -8.82
CA GLU A 135 -22.90 -8.44 -8.64
C GLU A 135 -23.84 -7.83 -7.60
N PRO A 136 -25.15 -8.18 -7.60
CA PRO A 136 -26.15 -7.55 -6.74
C PRO A 136 -25.86 -7.62 -5.24
N ASP A 137 -25.16 -8.65 -4.77
CA ASP A 137 -24.74 -8.81 -3.38
C ASP A 137 -23.42 -8.09 -3.01
N GLY A 138 -22.73 -7.47 -4.00
CA GLY A 138 -21.47 -6.78 -3.79
C GLY A 138 -20.24 -7.56 -4.24
N TYR A 139 -20.38 -8.81 -4.66
CA TYR A 139 -19.25 -9.60 -5.15
C TYR A 139 -18.64 -8.98 -6.43
N LEU A 140 -17.30 -9.02 -6.50
CA LEU A 140 -16.56 -8.46 -7.64
C LEU A 140 -15.22 -9.17 -7.83
N THR A 141 -15.21 -10.16 -8.70
CA THR A 141 -14.01 -10.83 -9.24
C THR A 141 -14.35 -11.32 -10.62
N THR A 142 -13.83 -10.64 -11.65
CA THR A 142 -14.28 -10.86 -13.05
C THR A 142 -14.02 -12.27 -13.54
N CYS A 143 -12.93 -12.90 -13.12
CA CYS A 143 -12.58 -14.27 -13.47
C CYS A 143 -13.67 -15.28 -13.04
N VAL A 144 -14.24 -15.08 -11.84
CA VAL A 144 -15.29 -15.95 -11.30
C VAL A 144 -16.64 -15.64 -11.94
N THR A 145 -17.02 -14.35 -12.01
CA THR A 145 -18.28 -13.91 -12.61
C THR A 145 -18.38 -14.31 -14.08
N ASN A 146 -17.28 -14.20 -14.83
CA ASN A 146 -17.18 -14.63 -16.23
C ASN A 146 -17.04 -16.16 -16.39
N LYS A 147 -17.06 -16.93 -15.30
CA LYS A 147 -16.95 -18.39 -15.28
C LYS A 147 -15.74 -18.91 -16.05
N CYS A 148 -14.58 -18.29 -15.87
CA CYS A 148 -13.36 -18.65 -16.56
C CYS A 148 -12.81 -20.00 -16.07
N THR A 149 -13.28 -21.09 -16.68
CA THR A 149 -12.90 -22.47 -16.31
C THR A 149 -11.41 -22.74 -16.49
N ARG A 150 -10.75 -22.05 -17.41
CA ARG A 150 -9.30 -22.11 -17.62
C ARG A 150 -8.50 -21.74 -16.36
N LEU A 151 -9.05 -20.87 -15.52
CA LEU A 151 -8.47 -20.42 -14.28
C LEU A 151 -9.04 -21.10 -13.03
N SER A 152 -9.88 -22.13 -13.18
CA SER A 152 -10.47 -22.87 -12.04
C SER A 152 -9.43 -23.49 -11.10
N GLY A 153 -8.20 -23.70 -11.57
CA GLY A 153 -7.08 -24.07 -10.71
C GLY A 153 -6.82 -23.05 -9.60
N TRP A 154 -7.09 -21.78 -9.85
CA TRP A 154 -6.94 -20.69 -8.89
C TRP A 154 -8.15 -20.53 -7.97
N TRP A 155 -9.36 -20.42 -8.53
CA TRP A 155 -10.56 -20.02 -7.77
C TRP A 155 -11.49 -21.19 -7.41
N GLY A 156 -11.35 -22.37 -8.03
CA GLY A 156 -12.20 -23.52 -7.75
C GLY A 156 -13.43 -23.57 -8.65
N THR A 157 -14.58 -23.89 -8.07
CA THR A 157 -15.89 -24.00 -8.73
C THR A 157 -16.91 -22.99 -8.21
N HIS A 158 -16.66 -22.43 -7.02
CA HIS A 158 -17.52 -21.39 -6.42
C HIS A 158 -16.67 -20.28 -5.80
N ARG A 159 -17.30 -19.15 -5.52
CA ARG A 159 -16.69 -18.02 -4.82
C ARG A 159 -16.11 -18.47 -3.49
N TRP A 160 -14.95 -17.93 -3.14
CA TRP A 160 -14.31 -18.16 -1.84
C TRP A 160 -13.98 -19.63 -1.54
N GLU A 161 -13.90 -20.48 -2.57
CA GLU A 161 -13.58 -21.90 -2.39
C GLU A 161 -12.13 -22.12 -1.98
N LYS A 162 -11.21 -21.40 -2.62
CA LYS A 162 -9.78 -21.57 -2.39
C LYS A 162 -9.19 -20.34 -1.74
N ILE A 163 -8.46 -20.54 -0.66
CA ILE A 163 -7.77 -19.45 0.05
C ILE A 163 -6.79 -18.68 -0.85
N ASN A 164 -6.16 -19.38 -1.80
CA ASN A 164 -5.22 -18.79 -2.74
C ASN A 164 -5.88 -18.30 -4.04
N SER A 165 -7.22 -18.17 -4.07
CA SER A 165 -7.96 -17.64 -5.22
C SER A 165 -7.62 -16.19 -5.57
N HIS A 166 -7.06 -15.44 -4.62
CA HIS A 166 -6.80 -14.01 -4.69
C HIS A 166 -8.07 -13.13 -4.76
N GLU A 167 -9.25 -13.67 -4.42
CA GLU A 167 -10.47 -12.89 -4.38
C GLU A 167 -10.38 -11.75 -3.35
N LEU A 168 -9.83 -12.02 -2.15
CA LEU A 168 -9.57 -10.99 -1.14
C LEU A 168 -8.43 -10.02 -1.52
N TYR A 169 -7.48 -10.48 -2.35
CA TYR A 169 -6.46 -9.61 -2.93
C TYR A 169 -7.07 -8.61 -3.92
N ASN A 170 -8.00 -9.06 -4.77
CA ASN A 170 -8.79 -8.17 -5.63
C ASN A 170 -9.58 -7.15 -4.80
N SER A 171 -10.28 -7.60 -3.77
CA SER A 171 -11.03 -6.74 -2.84
C SER A 171 -10.13 -5.70 -2.17
N GLY A 172 -8.97 -6.09 -1.66
CA GLY A 172 -8.03 -5.19 -1.01
C GLY A 172 -7.54 -4.07 -1.93
N HIS A 173 -7.13 -4.40 -3.16
CA HIS A 173 -6.72 -3.38 -4.14
C HIS A 173 -7.87 -2.50 -4.63
N LEU A 174 -9.09 -3.03 -4.71
CA LEU A 174 -10.29 -2.22 -4.96
C LEU A 174 -10.47 -1.16 -3.87
N TYR A 175 -10.33 -1.53 -2.57
CA TYR A 175 -10.51 -0.59 -1.47
C TYR A 175 -9.41 0.47 -1.44
N GLU A 176 -8.16 0.11 -1.69
CA GLU A 176 -7.05 1.05 -1.83
C GLU A 176 -7.31 2.08 -2.94
N ALA A 177 -7.70 1.62 -4.13
CA ALA A 177 -8.03 2.47 -5.26
C ALA A 177 -9.23 3.40 -4.96
N ALA A 178 -10.26 2.85 -4.33
CA ALA A 178 -11.49 3.57 -4.02
C ALA A 178 -11.26 4.70 -3.01
N VAL A 179 -10.50 4.44 -1.96
CA VAL A 179 -10.13 5.46 -0.97
C VAL A 179 -9.25 6.54 -1.62
N ALA A 180 -8.29 6.15 -2.47
CA ALA A 180 -7.44 7.09 -3.19
C ALA A 180 -8.26 8.00 -4.11
N HIS A 181 -9.17 7.42 -4.90
CA HIS A 181 -10.04 8.15 -5.82
C HIS A 181 -10.97 9.13 -5.08
N TYR A 182 -11.62 8.67 -4.00
CA TYR A 182 -12.47 9.52 -3.18
C TYR A 182 -11.72 10.70 -2.56
N ARG A 183 -10.52 10.44 -2.00
CA ARG A 183 -9.69 11.51 -1.40
C ARG A 183 -9.19 12.52 -2.42
N ALA A 184 -8.91 12.07 -3.64
CA ALA A 184 -8.42 12.94 -4.71
C ALA A 184 -9.52 13.81 -5.35
N THR A 185 -10.72 13.25 -5.53
CA THR A 185 -11.76 13.85 -6.37
C THR A 185 -13.04 14.23 -5.60
N GLY A 186 -13.24 13.65 -4.42
CA GLY A 186 -14.53 13.74 -3.68
C GLY A 186 -15.64 12.85 -4.27
N LYS A 187 -15.42 12.18 -5.40
CA LYS A 187 -16.41 11.33 -6.06
C LYS A 187 -16.56 10.00 -5.32
N ARG A 188 -17.80 9.57 -5.10
CA ARG A 188 -18.10 8.34 -4.39
C ARG A 188 -18.24 7.11 -5.30
N SER A 189 -18.20 7.28 -6.61
CA SER A 189 -18.54 6.23 -7.57
C SER A 189 -17.79 4.91 -7.33
N LEU A 190 -16.46 4.94 -7.14
CA LEU A 190 -15.67 3.73 -6.80
C LEU A 190 -15.75 3.38 -5.31
N LEU A 191 -15.91 4.39 -4.43
CA LEU A 191 -16.03 4.16 -2.99
C LEU A 191 -17.30 3.37 -2.65
N ASP A 192 -18.42 3.65 -3.31
CA ASP A 192 -19.67 2.93 -3.08
C ASP A 192 -19.59 1.48 -3.56
N VAL A 193 -18.87 1.20 -4.65
CA VAL A 193 -18.54 -0.17 -5.09
C VAL A 193 -17.69 -0.89 -4.03
N ALA A 194 -16.66 -0.23 -3.51
CA ALA A 194 -15.79 -0.79 -2.49
C ALA A 194 -16.53 -1.07 -1.18
N ILE A 195 -17.38 -0.15 -0.72
CA ILE A 195 -18.22 -0.32 0.48
C ILE A 195 -19.11 -1.55 0.33
N LYS A 196 -19.83 -1.67 -0.78
CA LYS A 196 -20.72 -2.80 -1.02
C LYS A 196 -19.98 -4.15 -1.06
N ASN A 197 -18.77 -4.17 -1.65
CA ASN A 197 -17.92 -5.37 -1.62
C ASN A 197 -17.37 -5.66 -0.21
N ALA A 198 -16.96 -4.63 0.54
CA ALA A 198 -16.46 -4.78 1.91
C ALA A 198 -17.55 -5.28 2.87
N ASP A 199 -18.79 -4.82 2.71
CA ASP A 199 -19.93 -5.31 3.49
C ASP A 199 -20.15 -6.81 3.25
N LEU A 200 -20.07 -7.28 2.01
CA LEU A 200 -20.12 -8.70 1.68
C LEU A 200 -18.94 -9.47 2.32
N VAL A 201 -17.71 -8.96 2.20
CA VAL A 201 -16.53 -9.59 2.82
C VAL A 201 -16.72 -9.73 4.33
N CYS A 202 -17.23 -8.69 4.99
CA CYS A 202 -17.53 -8.72 6.42
C CYS A 202 -18.64 -9.70 6.81
N GLN A 203 -19.56 -10.02 5.90
CA GLN A 203 -20.61 -11.04 6.13
C GLN A 203 -20.06 -12.45 5.92
N VAL A 204 -19.16 -12.65 4.97
CA VAL A 204 -18.62 -13.97 4.59
C VAL A 204 -17.53 -14.43 5.55
N PHE A 205 -16.66 -13.51 6.01
CA PHE A 205 -15.48 -13.82 6.81
C PHE A 205 -15.59 -13.23 8.21
N GLY A 206 -15.26 -14.01 9.21
CA GLY A 206 -15.31 -13.58 10.60
C GLY A 206 -15.32 -14.76 11.58
N PRO A 207 -15.43 -14.47 12.89
CA PRO A 207 -15.44 -15.49 13.93
C PRO A 207 -16.81 -16.09 14.21
N GLU A 208 -17.89 -15.59 13.58
CA GLU A 208 -19.26 -15.98 13.91
C GLU A 208 -19.66 -17.29 13.21
N GLU A 209 -20.65 -17.98 13.77
CA GLU A 209 -21.21 -19.19 13.17
C GLU A 209 -21.73 -18.92 11.75
N GLY A 210 -21.34 -19.76 10.80
CA GLY A 210 -21.70 -19.64 9.39
C GLY A 210 -20.76 -18.75 8.55
N GLN A 211 -19.81 -18.06 9.17
CA GLN A 211 -18.75 -17.37 8.45
C GLN A 211 -17.59 -18.32 8.13
N LYS A 212 -16.74 -17.93 7.18
CA LYS A 212 -15.50 -18.66 6.86
C LYS A 212 -14.39 -18.24 7.83
N HIS A 213 -13.71 -19.24 8.41
CA HIS A 213 -12.63 -19.06 9.37
C HIS A 213 -11.28 -19.36 8.70
N VAL A 214 -10.88 -18.49 7.77
CA VAL A 214 -9.64 -18.61 7.00
C VAL A 214 -8.91 -17.26 6.94
N PRO A 215 -7.57 -17.24 6.83
CA PRO A 215 -6.84 -16.02 6.59
C PRO A 215 -7.08 -15.48 5.16
N SER A 216 -6.57 -14.30 4.87
CA SER A 216 -6.83 -13.61 3.59
C SER A 216 -6.22 -14.26 2.34
N GLY A 217 -5.37 -15.26 2.52
CA GLY A 217 -4.57 -15.85 1.44
C GLY A 217 -3.43 -14.93 1.02
N HIS A 218 -3.59 -14.11 -0.03
CA HIS A 218 -2.64 -13.03 -0.30
C HIS A 218 -3.05 -11.77 0.45
N PRO A 219 -2.26 -11.33 1.46
CA PRO A 219 -2.57 -10.12 2.24
C PRO A 219 -2.59 -8.86 1.37
N ILE A 220 -3.44 -7.96 1.68
CA ILE A 220 -3.64 -6.55 1.37
C ILE A 220 -4.95 -6.10 2.01
N VAL A 221 -5.93 -7.02 2.11
CA VAL A 221 -7.27 -6.67 2.57
C VAL A 221 -7.26 -6.14 4.00
N GLU A 222 -6.32 -6.55 4.85
CA GLU A 222 -6.16 -6.08 6.23
C GLU A 222 -5.87 -4.58 6.28
N MET A 223 -4.83 -4.13 5.56
CA MET A 223 -4.50 -2.69 5.54
C MET A 223 -5.54 -1.87 4.75
N ALA A 224 -6.15 -2.47 3.73
CA ALA A 224 -7.17 -1.80 2.93
C ALA A 224 -8.48 -1.59 3.70
N LEU A 225 -8.94 -2.58 4.49
CA LEU A 225 -10.08 -2.44 5.41
C LEU A 225 -9.78 -1.42 6.52
N ALA A 226 -8.56 -1.42 7.08
CA ALA A 226 -8.14 -0.39 8.05
C ALA A 226 -8.18 1.01 7.43
N LYS A 227 -7.79 1.16 6.16
CA LYS A 227 -7.87 2.42 5.42
C LYS A 227 -9.32 2.81 5.13
N LEU A 228 -10.16 1.85 4.75
CA LEU A 228 -11.60 2.06 4.50
C LEU A 228 -12.33 2.47 5.79
N TYR A 229 -12.00 1.85 6.93
CA TYR A 229 -12.46 2.28 8.25
C TYR A 229 -12.14 3.76 8.53
N LYS A 230 -10.90 4.19 8.29
CA LYS A 230 -10.48 5.59 8.49
C LYS A 230 -11.29 6.60 7.66
N VAL A 231 -11.87 6.19 6.55
CA VAL A 231 -12.66 7.05 5.66
C VAL A 231 -14.14 7.01 5.98
N THR A 232 -14.65 5.84 6.34
CA THR A 232 -16.10 5.62 6.52
C THR A 232 -16.55 5.71 7.98
N GLY A 233 -15.64 5.48 8.93
CA GLY A 233 -15.98 5.31 10.35
C GLY A 233 -16.70 3.99 10.68
N ASN A 234 -16.84 3.06 9.72
CA ASN A 234 -17.51 1.80 9.95
C ASN A 234 -16.61 0.80 10.70
N GLU A 235 -16.89 0.63 12.00
CA GLU A 235 -16.16 -0.24 12.90
C GLU A 235 -16.08 -1.71 12.46
N GLN A 236 -17.03 -2.15 11.63
CA GLN A 236 -17.03 -3.54 11.14
C GLN A 236 -15.80 -3.81 10.25
N TYR A 237 -15.34 -2.82 9.47
CA TYR A 237 -14.15 -2.97 8.65
C TYR A 237 -12.89 -3.16 9.48
N LEU A 238 -12.75 -2.43 10.59
CA LEU A 238 -11.64 -2.62 11.51
C LEU A 238 -11.71 -3.98 12.21
N ARG A 239 -12.92 -4.42 12.65
CA ARG A 239 -13.10 -5.75 13.24
C ARG A 239 -12.74 -6.87 12.27
N THR A 240 -13.14 -6.76 11.01
CA THR A 240 -12.81 -7.77 9.99
C THR A 240 -11.32 -7.75 9.62
N ALA A 241 -10.68 -6.57 9.56
CA ALA A 241 -9.22 -6.48 9.41
C ALA A 241 -8.50 -7.18 10.57
N LYS A 242 -8.93 -6.93 11.80
CA LYS A 242 -8.40 -7.57 13.01
C LYS A 242 -8.61 -9.09 12.98
N TYR A 243 -9.79 -9.53 12.55
CA TYR A 243 -10.09 -10.95 12.39
C TYR A 243 -9.09 -11.64 11.45
N PHE A 244 -8.81 -11.11 10.26
CA PHE A 244 -7.83 -11.69 9.34
C PHE A 244 -6.42 -11.76 9.95
N VAL A 245 -6.01 -10.74 10.70
CA VAL A 245 -4.73 -10.73 11.44
C VAL A 245 -4.70 -11.85 12.49
N GLU A 246 -5.78 -12.03 13.25
CA GLU A 246 -5.89 -13.02 14.31
C GLU A 246 -6.04 -14.45 13.77
N GLU A 247 -6.67 -14.64 12.60
CA GLU A 247 -6.86 -15.94 11.97
C GLU A 247 -5.56 -16.45 11.29
N THR A 248 -4.64 -15.54 10.97
CA THR A 248 -3.34 -15.94 10.41
C THR A 248 -2.61 -16.90 11.35
N GLY A 249 -2.36 -18.12 10.87
CA GLY A 249 -1.66 -19.18 11.59
C GLY A 249 -2.53 -19.97 12.57
N ARG A 250 -3.86 -19.76 12.61
CA ARG A 250 -4.78 -20.57 13.42
C ARG A 250 -5.29 -21.80 12.68
N CYS A 251 -5.46 -21.71 11.34
CA CYS A 251 -5.95 -22.81 10.50
C CYS A 251 -7.31 -23.37 10.96
N THR A 252 -8.24 -22.53 11.40
CA THR A 252 -9.50 -22.91 12.03
C THR A 252 -10.35 -23.81 11.12
N ASP A 253 -10.51 -23.47 9.84
CA ASP A 253 -11.24 -24.28 8.84
C ASP A 253 -10.36 -25.36 8.17
N GLY A 254 -9.23 -25.70 8.78
CA GLY A 254 -8.43 -26.86 8.41
C GLY A 254 -7.58 -26.70 7.14
N HIS A 255 -7.29 -25.46 6.70
CA HIS A 255 -6.32 -25.26 5.64
C HIS A 255 -4.92 -25.61 6.15
N ALA A 256 -4.05 -26.10 5.28
CA ALA A 256 -2.68 -26.45 5.65
C ALA A 256 -1.84 -25.18 5.88
N PRO A 257 -1.20 -25.03 7.06
CA PRO A 257 -0.34 -23.90 7.34
C PRO A 257 0.89 -23.89 6.40
N SER A 258 1.34 -22.72 6.02
CA SER A 258 2.43 -22.55 5.05
C SER A 258 3.33 -21.37 5.40
N GLU A 259 4.63 -21.58 5.36
CA GLU A 259 5.59 -20.49 5.40
C GLU A 259 5.39 -19.53 4.22
N TYR A 260 5.03 -20.05 3.06
CA TYR A 260 4.79 -19.24 1.86
C TYR A 260 3.76 -18.12 2.09
N SER A 261 2.72 -18.39 2.87
CA SER A 261 1.64 -17.43 3.19
C SER A 261 1.79 -16.76 4.56
N GLN A 262 2.92 -16.96 5.26
CA GLN A 262 3.17 -16.47 6.62
C GLN A 262 2.17 -16.98 7.67
N ASP A 263 1.41 -18.02 7.37
CA ASP A 263 0.40 -18.62 8.26
C ASP A 263 0.85 -19.92 8.94
N HIS A 264 2.17 -20.20 8.89
CA HIS A 264 2.80 -21.35 9.56
C HIS A 264 2.70 -21.30 11.10
N LYS A 265 2.52 -20.12 11.67
CA LYS A 265 2.32 -19.83 13.09
C LYS A 265 1.46 -18.58 13.26
N PRO A 266 0.70 -18.47 14.36
CA PRO A 266 0.09 -17.19 14.75
C PRO A 266 1.15 -16.07 14.80
N ILE A 267 0.80 -14.86 14.34
CA ILE A 267 1.75 -13.74 14.20
C ILE A 267 2.48 -13.42 15.49
N LEU A 268 1.78 -13.50 16.64
CA LEU A 268 2.39 -13.26 17.97
C LEU A 268 3.48 -14.28 18.34
N GLN A 269 3.55 -15.44 17.65
CA GLN A 269 4.54 -16.50 17.87
C GLN A 269 5.62 -16.55 16.79
N GLN A 270 5.53 -15.71 15.76
CA GLN A 270 6.54 -15.65 14.71
C GLN A 270 7.80 -14.94 15.20
N GLU A 271 8.96 -15.47 14.82
CA GLU A 271 10.28 -14.97 15.23
C GLU A 271 11.13 -14.55 14.04
N GLU A 272 10.84 -15.09 12.85
CA GLU A 272 11.57 -14.81 11.62
C GLU A 272 10.62 -14.52 10.47
N ILE A 273 11.12 -13.81 9.46
CA ILE A 273 10.40 -13.56 8.22
C ILE A 273 10.64 -14.72 7.25
N VAL A 274 9.55 -15.27 6.71
CA VAL A 274 9.58 -16.43 5.81
C VAL A 274 8.64 -16.25 4.63
N GLY A 275 8.73 -17.13 3.65
CA GLY A 275 7.80 -17.25 2.54
C GLY A 275 7.88 -16.11 1.54
N HIS A 276 6.77 -15.84 0.85
CA HIS A 276 6.70 -14.86 -0.22
C HIS A 276 6.87 -13.43 0.31
N ALA A 277 7.83 -12.69 -0.26
CA ALA A 277 8.29 -11.42 0.32
C ALA A 277 7.24 -10.30 0.24
N VAL A 278 6.46 -10.22 -0.84
CA VAL A 278 5.37 -9.22 -0.97
C VAL A 278 4.27 -9.51 0.03
N ARG A 279 3.86 -10.79 0.15
CA ARG A 279 2.84 -11.20 1.14
C ARG A 279 3.26 -10.80 2.55
N ALA A 280 4.51 -11.08 2.93
CA ALA A 280 5.06 -10.72 4.24
C ALA A 280 4.99 -9.21 4.48
N GLY A 281 5.51 -8.40 3.56
CA GLY A 281 5.49 -6.95 3.69
C GLY A 281 4.08 -6.35 3.77
N TYR A 282 3.12 -6.90 3.03
CA TYR A 282 1.71 -6.48 3.07
C TYR A 282 1.03 -6.92 4.37
N LEU A 283 1.21 -8.19 4.77
CA LEU A 283 0.65 -8.70 6.03
C LEU A 283 1.12 -7.85 7.21
N TYR A 284 2.42 -7.69 7.37
CA TYR A 284 2.98 -6.96 8.52
C TYR A 284 2.65 -5.45 8.47
N SER A 285 2.41 -4.89 7.29
CA SER A 285 1.83 -3.56 7.15
C SER A 285 0.40 -3.51 7.68
N GLY A 286 -0.44 -4.49 7.33
CA GLY A 286 -1.81 -4.60 7.82
C GLY A 286 -1.87 -4.84 9.32
N VAL A 287 -1.00 -5.71 9.85
CA VAL A 287 -0.85 -5.95 11.30
C VAL A 287 -0.49 -4.66 12.04
N ALA A 288 0.45 -3.86 11.50
CA ALA A 288 0.83 -2.58 12.09
C ALA A 288 -0.32 -1.56 12.08
N ASP A 289 -1.11 -1.50 10.98
CA ASP A 289 -2.29 -0.64 10.90
C ASP A 289 -3.36 -1.05 11.94
N VAL A 290 -3.68 -2.34 12.05
CA VAL A 290 -4.64 -2.87 13.02
C VAL A 290 -4.16 -2.61 14.45
N ALA A 291 -2.90 -2.92 14.74
CA ALA A 291 -2.30 -2.68 16.06
C ALA A 291 -2.35 -1.19 16.47
N ALA A 292 -2.03 -0.29 15.53
CA ALA A 292 -2.12 1.14 15.76
C ALA A 292 -3.55 1.62 16.04
N LEU A 293 -4.54 1.08 15.33
CA LEU A 293 -5.94 1.48 15.48
C LEU A 293 -6.60 0.90 16.73
N THR A 294 -6.19 -0.30 17.13
CA THR A 294 -6.75 -1.00 18.32
C THR A 294 -5.97 -0.72 19.61
N GLY A 295 -4.76 -0.16 19.52
CA GLY A 295 -3.86 0.04 20.66
C GLY A 295 -3.19 -1.24 21.15
N ASP A 296 -3.17 -2.31 20.34
CA ASP A 296 -2.58 -3.60 20.72
C ASP A 296 -1.06 -3.60 20.55
N THR A 297 -0.34 -3.40 21.63
CA THR A 297 1.12 -3.34 21.63
C THR A 297 1.79 -4.70 21.45
N ALA A 298 1.11 -5.82 21.68
CA ALA A 298 1.68 -7.16 21.55
C ALA A 298 2.08 -7.44 20.09
N TYR A 299 1.28 -6.97 19.13
CA TYR A 299 1.63 -7.07 17.72
C TYR A 299 2.88 -6.26 17.36
N PHE A 300 3.08 -5.08 17.92
CA PHE A 300 4.31 -4.32 17.66
C PHE A 300 5.56 -5.02 18.21
N HIS A 301 5.46 -5.73 19.34
CA HIS A 301 6.57 -6.56 19.82
C HIS A 301 6.87 -7.73 18.87
N ALA A 302 5.84 -8.41 18.36
CA ALA A 302 6.01 -9.46 17.37
C ALA A 302 6.62 -8.92 16.06
N LEU A 303 6.07 -7.83 15.52
CA LEU A 303 6.58 -7.18 14.31
C LEU A 303 8.05 -6.73 14.49
N SER A 304 8.43 -6.24 15.67
CA SER A 304 9.82 -5.85 15.93
C SER A 304 10.77 -7.05 15.90
N ARG A 305 10.39 -8.21 16.46
CA ARG A 305 11.21 -9.44 16.38
C ARG A 305 11.40 -9.91 14.95
N ILE A 306 10.30 -9.97 14.19
CA ILE A 306 10.34 -10.37 12.78
C ILE A 306 11.18 -9.39 11.95
N TRP A 307 11.05 -8.10 12.23
CA TRP A 307 11.83 -7.06 11.56
C TRP A 307 13.33 -7.17 11.86
N GLU A 308 13.73 -7.45 13.11
CA GLU A 308 15.14 -7.65 13.46
C GLU A 308 15.76 -8.84 12.70
N ASN A 309 15.00 -9.93 12.50
CA ASN A 309 15.46 -11.04 11.65
C ASN A 309 15.61 -10.59 10.20
N MET A 310 14.58 -9.89 9.63
CA MET A 310 14.62 -9.38 8.27
C MET A 310 15.79 -8.43 8.05
N ALA A 311 15.90 -7.38 8.86
CA ALA A 311 16.87 -6.31 8.67
C ALA A 311 18.31 -6.75 8.98
N GLY A 312 18.47 -7.64 9.97
CA GLY A 312 19.79 -8.10 10.39
C GLY A 312 20.35 -9.28 9.60
N ARG A 313 19.50 -10.04 8.89
CA ARG A 313 19.93 -11.33 8.31
C ARG A 313 19.48 -11.60 6.89
N LYS A 314 18.40 -10.94 6.41
CA LYS A 314 17.74 -11.24 5.11
C LYS A 314 17.56 -10.02 4.22
N LEU A 315 18.10 -8.86 4.62
CA LEU A 315 18.05 -7.61 3.87
C LEU A 315 19.28 -7.48 2.98
N TYR A 316 19.07 -7.23 1.70
CA TYR A 316 20.13 -6.88 0.76
C TYR A 316 20.65 -5.46 0.98
N ILE A 317 21.86 -5.20 0.53
CA ILE A 317 22.50 -3.87 0.62
C ILE A 317 21.67 -2.77 -0.07
N THR A 318 20.88 -3.14 -1.07
CA THR A 318 19.94 -2.25 -1.78
C THR A 318 18.65 -1.96 -1.02
N GLY A 319 18.43 -2.60 0.13
CA GLY A 319 17.13 -2.60 0.81
C GLY A 319 16.10 -3.55 0.19
N GLY A 320 16.50 -4.33 -0.83
CA GLY A 320 15.69 -5.41 -1.41
C GLY A 320 15.51 -6.56 -0.43
N ILE A 321 14.39 -7.26 -0.53
CA ILE A 321 14.04 -8.44 0.26
C ILE A 321 13.53 -9.56 -0.63
N GLY A 322 13.65 -10.81 -0.16
CA GLY A 322 13.30 -12.00 -0.93
C GLY A 322 14.44 -12.43 -1.86
N SER A 323 15.24 -13.42 -1.40
CA SER A 323 16.44 -13.86 -2.11
C SER A 323 16.15 -14.86 -3.24
N ARG A 324 15.03 -15.58 -3.17
CA ARG A 324 14.71 -16.71 -4.03
C ARG A 324 13.63 -16.41 -5.04
N ALA A 325 13.87 -16.78 -6.31
CA ALA A 325 12.85 -16.74 -7.36
C ALA A 325 11.75 -17.79 -7.10
N GLN A 326 12.13 -18.99 -6.60
CA GLN A 326 11.16 -20.01 -6.24
C GLN A 326 10.33 -19.54 -5.04
N GLY A 327 9.02 -19.40 -5.24
CA GLY A 327 8.10 -18.86 -4.24
C GLY A 327 8.27 -17.37 -4.00
N GLU A 328 9.05 -16.66 -4.80
CA GLU A 328 9.28 -15.20 -4.72
C GLU A 328 9.60 -14.75 -3.29
N GLY A 329 10.45 -15.52 -2.58
CA GLY A 329 10.47 -15.52 -1.14
C GLY A 329 11.83 -15.40 -0.48
N PHE A 330 11.77 -15.46 0.85
CA PHE A 330 12.94 -15.45 1.69
C PHE A 330 13.64 -16.82 1.69
N GLY A 331 14.96 -16.82 1.64
CA GLY A 331 15.81 -17.96 1.97
C GLY A 331 16.16 -18.00 3.46
N PRO A 332 17.03 -18.96 3.87
CA PRO A 332 17.65 -18.98 5.19
C PRO A 332 18.39 -17.69 5.52
N ASP A 333 18.75 -17.52 6.78
CA ASP A 333 19.58 -16.40 7.23
C ASP A 333 20.87 -16.29 6.40
N TYR A 334 21.19 -15.08 5.97
CA TYR A 334 22.39 -14.74 5.18
C TYR A 334 22.47 -15.36 3.78
N GLU A 335 21.38 -15.93 3.25
CA GLU A 335 21.30 -16.32 1.85
C GLU A 335 21.03 -15.08 0.98
N LEU A 336 22.10 -14.35 0.66
CA LEU A 336 22.06 -13.05 -0.02
C LEU A 336 22.97 -13.07 -1.27
N HIS A 337 22.74 -14.02 -2.18
CA HIS A 337 23.52 -14.16 -3.42
C HIS A 337 23.23 -13.00 -4.38
N ASN A 338 24.26 -12.41 -4.99
CA ASN A 338 24.12 -11.27 -5.88
C ASN A 338 23.46 -11.63 -7.21
N HIS A 339 23.96 -12.68 -7.88
CA HIS A 339 23.53 -13.06 -9.23
C HIS A 339 22.11 -13.63 -9.28
N THR A 340 21.72 -14.36 -8.23
CA THR A 340 20.41 -15.02 -8.14
C THR A 340 19.43 -14.30 -7.22
N ALA A 341 19.77 -13.10 -6.76
CA ALA A 341 18.87 -12.27 -5.95
C ALA A 341 17.57 -12.02 -6.71
N TYR A 342 16.44 -12.42 -6.13
CA TYR A 342 15.15 -12.12 -6.73
C TYR A 342 14.77 -10.65 -6.46
N CYS A 343 14.72 -10.23 -5.21
CA CYS A 343 14.52 -8.84 -4.83
C CYS A 343 13.42 -8.16 -5.64
N GLU A 344 12.22 -8.71 -5.62
CA GLU A 344 11.09 -8.23 -6.41
C GLU A 344 10.82 -6.74 -6.15
N THR A 345 10.51 -5.99 -7.21
CA THR A 345 10.14 -4.57 -7.10
C THR A 345 8.95 -4.36 -6.17
N CYS A 346 7.93 -5.24 -6.22
CA CYS A 346 6.79 -5.16 -5.29
C CYS A 346 7.21 -5.41 -3.85
N ALA A 347 8.19 -6.30 -3.61
CA ALA A 347 8.69 -6.59 -2.27
C ALA A 347 9.46 -5.39 -1.70
N ALA A 348 10.22 -4.66 -2.51
CA ALA A 348 10.88 -3.43 -2.09
C ALA A 348 9.84 -2.36 -1.68
N ILE A 349 8.75 -2.21 -2.45
CA ILE A 349 7.64 -1.30 -2.11
C ILE A 349 6.94 -1.75 -0.82
N ALA A 350 6.66 -3.04 -0.67
CA ALA A 350 6.04 -3.58 0.54
C ALA A 350 6.93 -3.37 1.79
N ASN A 351 8.26 -3.48 1.62
CA ASN A 351 9.23 -3.18 2.67
C ASN A 351 9.17 -1.70 3.07
N VAL A 352 9.04 -0.77 2.13
CA VAL A 352 8.83 0.66 2.43
C VAL A 352 7.54 0.86 3.22
N TYR A 353 6.43 0.23 2.82
CA TYR A 353 5.15 0.35 3.52
C TYR A 353 5.22 -0.13 4.97
N TRP A 354 5.85 -1.27 5.21
CA TRP A 354 6.00 -1.83 6.55
C TRP A 354 6.92 -0.97 7.44
N ASN A 355 8.08 -0.56 6.93
CA ASN A 355 9.01 0.29 7.67
C ASN A 355 8.39 1.65 8.03
N HIS A 356 7.63 2.26 7.13
CA HIS A 356 6.93 3.52 7.41
C HIS A 356 5.96 3.38 8.59
N ARG A 357 5.15 2.32 8.61
CA ARG A 357 4.21 2.04 9.70
C ARG A 357 4.90 1.77 11.03
N MET A 358 5.99 1.03 11.00
CA MET A 358 6.80 0.78 12.19
C MET A 358 7.42 2.07 12.75
N PHE A 359 7.85 2.98 11.87
CA PHE A 359 8.29 4.31 12.30
C PHE A 359 7.14 5.12 12.92
N LEU A 360 5.99 5.20 12.29
CA LEU A 360 4.84 5.94 12.82
C LEU A 360 4.39 5.40 14.19
N ALA A 361 4.55 4.11 14.43
CA ALA A 361 4.20 3.48 15.69
C ALA A 361 5.23 3.74 16.81
N THR A 362 6.52 3.90 16.47
CA THR A 362 7.62 3.85 17.46
C THR A 362 8.50 5.10 17.50
N GLY A 363 8.53 5.91 16.44
CA GLY A 363 9.46 7.03 16.27
C GLY A 363 10.92 6.63 16.06
N ASN A 364 11.23 5.33 15.91
CA ASN A 364 12.61 4.86 15.82
C ASN A 364 13.14 4.99 14.39
N SER A 365 14.25 5.74 14.23
CA SER A 365 14.90 6.01 12.94
C SER A 365 15.42 4.78 12.22
N LYS A 366 15.68 3.66 12.90
CA LYS A 366 16.16 2.43 12.27
C LYS A 366 15.25 1.94 11.14
N TYR A 367 13.94 2.18 11.25
CA TYR A 367 12.96 1.85 10.23
C TYR A 367 13.11 2.77 9.00
N TYR A 368 13.41 4.05 9.23
CA TYR A 368 13.67 4.97 8.11
C TYR A 368 15.00 4.70 7.41
N ASP A 369 16.02 4.23 8.11
CA ASP A 369 17.29 3.83 7.47
C ASP A 369 17.08 2.70 6.45
N VAL A 370 16.21 1.73 6.77
CA VAL A 370 15.83 0.66 5.83
C VAL A 370 14.89 1.19 4.74
N LEU A 371 13.90 2.01 5.10
CA LEU A 371 12.96 2.62 4.16
C LEU A 371 13.69 3.43 3.10
N GLU A 372 14.56 4.36 3.51
CA GLU A 372 15.30 5.22 2.60
C GLU A 372 16.20 4.40 1.66
N ARG A 373 16.88 3.38 2.19
CA ARG A 373 17.69 2.46 1.40
C ARG A 373 16.86 1.72 0.35
N ALA A 374 15.72 1.14 0.75
CA ALA A 374 14.81 0.46 -0.17
C ALA A 374 14.23 1.42 -1.22
N LEU A 375 13.85 2.63 -0.80
CA LEU A 375 13.28 3.65 -1.66
C LEU A 375 14.24 4.07 -2.78
N TYR A 376 15.47 4.47 -2.42
CA TYR A 376 16.45 5.00 -3.38
C TYR A 376 17.11 3.92 -4.24
N ASN A 377 17.01 2.64 -3.89
CA ASN A 377 17.64 1.54 -4.62
C ASN A 377 16.59 0.52 -5.08
N GLY A 378 16.04 -0.31 -4.17
CA GLY A 378 15.18 -1.44 -4.51
C GLY A 378 13.90 -1.04 -5.26
N VAL A 379 13.30 0.12 -4.94
CA VAL A 379 12.12 0.63 -5.64
C VAL A 379 12.50 1.30 -6.95
N LEU A 380 13.49 2.20 -6.94
CA LEU A 380 13.88 2.97 -8.15
C LEU A 380 14.50 2.09 -9.23
N SER A 381 15.16 0.98 -8.88
CA SER A 381 15.63 0.02 -9.88
C SER A 381 14.48 -0.59 -10.68
N GLY A 382 13.30 -0.71 -10.09
CA GLY A 382 12.12 -1.28 -10.70
C GLY A 382 11.53 -0.52 -11.89
N VAL A 383 11.97 0.71 -12.15
CA VAL A 383 11.43 1.54 -13.24
C VAL A 383 12.55 2.24 -14.02
N SER A 384 12.40 2.32 -15.34
CA SER A 384 13.31 3.09 -16.21
C SER A 384 13.14 4.60 -16.01
N LEU A 385 14.16 5.38 -16.37
CA LEU A 385 14.04 6.84 -16.40
C LEU A 385 13.01 7.33 -17.44
N SER A 386 12.79 6.55 -18.50
CA SER A 386 11.72 6.81 -19.48
C SER A 386 10.31 6.55 -18.93
N GLY A 387 10.18 5.74 -17.87
CA GLY A 387 8.93 5.46 -17.16
C GLY A 387 8.06 4.35 -17.76
N ASP A 388 8.45 3.76 -18.89
CA ASP A 388 7.66 2.79 -19.66
C ASP A 388 8.24 1.37 -19.66
N ARG A 389 9.28 1.13 -18.86
CA ARG A 389 9.91 -0.18 -18.71
C ARG A 389 10.20 -0.48 -17.25
N PHE A 390 10.06 -1.75 -16.87
CA PHE A 390 10.07 -2.19 -15.48
C PHE A 390 10.93 -3.43 -15.30
N PHE A 391 11.54 -3.56 -14.11
CA PHE A 391 12.03 -4.83 -13.61
C PHE A 391 10.96 -5.48 -12.73
N TYR A 392 10.87 -6.79 -12.84
CA TYR A 392 10.15 -7.63 -11.88
C TYR A 392 11.09 -7.98 -10.74
N ASP A 393 12.10 -8.78 -11.01
CA ASP A 393 13.21 -9.11 -10.15
C ASP A 393 14.40 -8.15 -10.36
N ASN A 394 15.21 -7.97 -9.31
CA ASN A 394 16.33 -7.02 -9.29
C ASN A 394 17.61 -7.70 -8.78
N PRO A 395 18.26 -8.55 -9.58
CA PRO A 395 19.55 -9.12 -9.22
C PRO A 395 20.62 -8.02 -9.04
N LEU A 396 21.56 -8.23 -8.11
CA LEU A 396 22.61 -7.26 -7.85
C LEU A 396 23.81 -7.42 -8.81
N GLU A 397 23.82 -8.50 -9.56
CA GLU A 397 24.85 -8.82 -10.55
C GLU A 397 24.18 -9.29 -11.83
N SER A 398 24.66 -8.80 -12.97
CA SER A 398 24.13 -9.16 -14.29
C SER A 398 25.28 -9.32 -15.29
N MET A 399 25.15 -10.30 -16.17
CA MET A 399 26.05 -10.49 -17.31
C MET A 399 25.52 -9.80 -18.58
N GLY A 400 24.57 -8.88 -18.45
CA GLY A 400 23.96 -8.14 -19.55
C GLY A 400 22.66 -8.75 -20.10
N GLN A 401 22.22 -9.89 -19.56
CA GLN A 401 20.99 -10.58 -20.02
C GLN A 401 19.72 -10.05 -19.35
N HIS A 402 19.82 -9.26 -18.29
CA HIS A 402 18.70 -8.78 -17.50
C HIS A 402 18.30 -7.37 -17.92
N GLU A 403 17.13 -7.25 -18.56
CA GLU A 403 16.62 -6.00 -19.11
C GLU A 403 15.19 -5.71 -18.65
N ARG A 404 14.88 -4.42 -18.48
CA ARG A 404 13.51 -3.98 -18.15
C ARG A 404 12.54 -4.28 -19.28
N GLN A 405 11.37 -4.80 -18.92
CA GLN A 405 10.28 -5.13 -19.84
C GLN A 405 9.23 -4.02 -19.84
N ALA A 406 8.52 -3.87 -20.98
CA ALA A 406 7.40 -2.93 -21.07
C ALA A 406 6.20 -3.38 -20.21
N TRP A 407 5.98 -4.69 -20.12
CA TRP A 407 4.89 -5.29 -19.36
C TRP A 407 5.19 -6.75 -19.01
N PHE A 408 4.39 -7.33 -18.09
CA PHE A 408 4.49 -8.73 -17.66
C PHE A 408 3.13 -9.40 -17.73
N GLY A 409 3.08 -10.71 -17.86
CA GLY A 409 1.84 -11.49 -17.74
C GLY A 409 1.20 -11.28 -16.35
N CYS A 410 2.01 -11.43 -15.29
CA CYS A 410 1.67 -10.96 -13.95
C CYS A 410 2.19 -9.52 -13.78
N ALA A 411 1.33 -8.53 -13.98
CA ALA A 411 1.75 -7.12 -14.06
C ALA A 411 1.76 -6.38 -12.72
N CYS A 412 2.05 -7.07 -11.61
CA CYS A 412 2.02 -6.47 -10.28
C CYS A 412 3.03 -5.32 -10.12
N CYS A 413 4.25 -5.44 -10.64
CA CYS A 413 5.31 -4.45 -10.46
C CYS A 413 5.04 -3.13 -11.17
N PRO A 414 4.62 -3.06 -12.45
CA PRO A 414 4.22 -1.80 -13.08
C PRO A 414 3.10 -1.08 -12.32
N GLY A 415 2.04 -1.81 -11.93
CA GLY A 415 0.94 -1.26 -11.16
C GLY A 415 1.39 -0.74 -9.78
N ASN A 416 2.26 -1.47 -9.08
CA ASN A 416 2.81 -1.03 -7.80
C ASN A 416 3.71 0.21 -7.95
N ILE A 417 4.53 0.29 -8.98
CA ILE A 417 5.35 1.50 -9.27
C ILE A 417 4.46 2.71 -9.52
N THR A 418 3.39 2.58 -10.34
CA THR A 418 2.53 3.73 -10.68
C THR A 418 1.89 4.34 -9.44
N ARG A 419 1.37 3.52 -8.52
CA ARG A 419 0.74 4.01 -7.28
C ARG A 419 1.76 4.52 -6.27
N PHE A 420 2.93 3.89 -6.17
CA PHE A 420 3.95 4.28 -5.22
C PHE A 420 4.60 5.61 -5.60
N MET A 421 5.06 5.76 -6.84
CA MET A 421 5.76 6.96 -7.32
C MET A 421 4.90 8.23 -7.21
N ALA A 422 3.60 8.12 -7.37
CA ALA A 422 2.68 9.26 -7.23
C ALA A 422 2.58 9.75 -5.78
N SER A 423 2.89 8.92 -4.78
CA SER A 423 2.74 9.22 -3.35
C SER A 423 4.06 9.36 -2.58
N VAL A 424 5.22 9.38 -3.24
CA VAL A 424 6.55 9.47 -2.58
C VAL A 424 6.66 10.62 -1.56
N PRO A 425 6.08 11.82 -1.78
CA PRO A 425 6.16 12.89 -0.78
C PRO A 425 5.55 12.54 0.59
N HIS A 426 4.72 11.50 0.68
CA HIS A 426 4.14 10.97 1.91
C HIS A 426 5.18 10.54 2.96
N TYR A 427 6.37 10.16 2.50
CA TYR A 427 7.46 9.67 3.35
C TYR A 427 8.39 10.77 3.84
N THR A 428 8.13 12.05 3.52
CA THR A 428 9.09 13.14 3.78
C THR A 428 8.97 13.68 5.19
N TYR A 429 7.75 13.89 5.67
CA TYR A 429 7.49 14.52 6.95
C TYR A 429 6.45 13.76 7.76
N ALA A 430 6.63 13.83 9.09
CA ALA A 430 5.62 13.40 10.05
C ALA A 430 5.56 14.39 11.23
N THR A 431 4.48 14.35 11.99
CA THR A 431 4.26 15.22 13.16
C THR A 431 3.87 14.43 14.39
N GLN A 432 4.21 14.96 15.57
CA GLN A 432 3.69 14.50 16.84
C GLN A 432 3.43 15.73 17.72
N GLY A 433 2.17 16.12 17.85
CA GLY A 433 1.83 17.40 18.48
C GLY A 433 2.44 18.57 17.71
N ASN A 434 3.40 19.26 18.31
CA ASN A 434 4.15 20.37 17.70
C ASN A 434 5.54 19.98 17.17
N ASP A 435 5.94 18.74 17.38
CA ASP A 435 7.21 18.24 16.87
C ASP A 435 7.07 17.82 15.40
N VAL A 436 8.06 18.16 14.58
CA VAL A 436 8.13 17.80 13.17
C VAL A 436 9.31 16.87 12.95
N PHE A 437 9.04 15.72 12.35
CA PHE A 437 10.04 14.77 11.90
C PHE A 437 10.35 15.06 10.42
N VAL A 438 11.62 15.36 10.14
CA VAL A 438 12.15 15.45 8.77
C VAL A 438 12.80 14.12 8.45
N ASN A 439 12.14 13.30 7.66
CA ASN A 439 12.52 11.91 7.44
C ASN A 439 13.32 11.73 6.15
N LEU A 440 12.92 12.40 5.06
CA LEU A 440 13.68 12.41 3.81
C LEU A 440 14.19 13.81 3.53
N PHE A 441 15.47 13.91 3.16
CA PHE A 441 16.12 15.18 2.91
C PHE A 441 15.99 15.60 1.42
N VAL A 442 14.75 15.94 1.02
CA VAL A 442 14.39 16.37 -0.34
C VAL A 442 14.11 17.88 -0.36
N GLU A 443 14.57 18.58 -1.40
CA GLU A 443 14.17 19.98 -1.62
C GLU A 443 12.67 20.05 -1.84
N SER A 444 11.98 20.75 -0.93
CA SER A 444 10.51 20.74 -0.92
C SER A 444 9.91 21.92 -0.18
N GLN A 445 8.65 22.19 -0.51
CA GLN A 445 7.75 23.04 0.27
C GLN A 445 6.69 22.18 0.91
N ALA A 446 6.39 22.43 2.18
CA ALA A 446 5.35 21.69 2.88
C ALA A 446 4.50 22.58 3.78
N GLU A 447 3.19 22.33 3.77
CA GLU A 447 2.25 22.87 4.75
C GLU A 447 2.04 21.81 5.83
N ILE A 448 2.69 21.98 6.97
CA ILE A 448 2.72 20.99 8.04
C ILE A 448 1.67 21.34 9.09
N PRO A 449 0.63 20.53 9.32
CA PRO A 449 -0.31 20.74 10.38
C PRO A 449 0.36 20.47 11.74
N THR A 450 0.24 21.42 12.67
CA THR A 450 0.64 21.28 14.07
C THR A 450 -0.53 21.63 14.98
N THR A 451 -0.42 21.34 16.27
CA THR A 451 -1.51 21.63 17.22
C THR A 451 -1.81 23.13 17.26
N GLY A 452 -2.94 23.54 16.64
CA GLY A 452 -3.43 24.93 16.61
C GLY A 452 -2.82 25.85 15.57
N ASN A 453 -1.82 25.41 14.77
CA ASN A 453 -1.16 26.23 13.75
C ASN A 453 -0.83 25.41 12.48
N ARG A 454 -0.48 26.10 11.40
CA ARG A 454 0.19 25.53 10.24
C ARG A 454 1.61 26.07 10.16
N LEU A 455 2.56 25.18 9.95
CA LEU A 455 3.95 25.54 9.71
C LEU A 455 4.23 25.44 8.20
N GLU A 456 4.64 26.53 7.58
CA GLU A 456 5.21 26.49 6.24
C GLU A 456 6.70 26.17 6.33
N LEU A 457 7.09 25.03 5.78
CA LEU A 457 8.48 24.61 5.72
C LEU A 457 8.99 24.77 4.29
N HIS A 458 10.00 25.60 4.13
CA HIS A 458 10.81 25.68 2.91
C HIS A 458 12.13 25.00 3.16
N ARG A 459 12.41 23.96 2.41
CA ARG A 459 13.69 23.30 2.45
C ARG A 459 14.42 23.47 1.12
N PRO A 460 15.40 24.39 1.05
CA PRO A 460 16.22 24.58 -0.14
C PRO A 460 17.17 23.39 -0.34
N ARG A 461 17.65 23.23 -1.57
CA ARG A 461 18.70 22.27 -1.90
C ARG A 461 19.98 22.68 -1.13
N THR A 462 20.38 21.89 -0.16
CA THR A 462 21.73 22.01 0.40
C THR A 462 22.69 21.26 -0.51
N THR A 463 23.58 22.00 -1.18
CA THR A 463 24.73 21.40 -1.86
C THR A 463 25.55 20.65 -0.82
N PRO A 464 25.94 19.39 -1.05
CA PRO A 464 26.81 18.68 -0.12
C PRO A 464 28.07 19.54 0.13
N GLY A 465 28.34 19.91 1.39
CA GLY A 465 29.50 20.72 1.80
C GLY A 465 29.23 22.11 2.36
N THR A 466 28.02 22.65 2.26
CA THR A 466 27.68 23.92 2.93
C THR A 466 26.71 23.68 4.06
N GLY A 467 27.21 23.41 5.26
CA GLY A 467 26.44 23.21 6.46
C GLY A 467 25.72 24.45 7.00
N GLN A 468 24.91 25.10 6.18
CA GLN A 468 24.06 26.21 6.61
C GLN A 468 22.59 25.74 6.55
N SER A 469 22.01 25.50 7.72
CA SER A 469 20.57 25.47 7.92
C SER A 469 20.10 26.88 8.29
N THR A 470 19.29 27.48 7.47
CA THR A 470 18.50 28.66 7.84
C THR A 470 17.18 28.25 8.46
#